data_090d4b51c7e843043053ca7937bd6204
#
_entry.id   090d4b51c7e843043053ca7937bd6204
#
_cell.length_a   1.000
_cell.length_b   1.000
_cell.length_c   1.000
_cell.angle_alpha   90.00
_cell.angle_beta   90.00
_cell.angle_gamma   90.00
#
_symmetry.space_group_name_H-M   'P 1'
#
loop_
_entity.id
_entity.type
_entity.pdbx_description
1 polymer ?
#
loop_
_entity_poly.entity_id
_entity_poly.type
_entity_poly.pdbx_seq_one_letter_code
_entity_poly.pdbx_strand_id
1 'polypeptide(L)'
;MVNDGKAALEAKNYQEAYTKFSTYLTQTNNQDSVIAYNCGVCADKIKKPAEALKYFDIAVQKKYNLANAYIGKAGALKDLKKNDEYVATLKEGLEANPGNKTLTKLYATYYVNQGIMAQKAKKMDAAEEAFKQAIAIQADNVNALNSLGSLYYSKGANTMKTDVEKAKVEFKEAKEYLDKLIPLLSANKPAQKKMMDNAKTMLNFIDSQLK
;
A
#
# COMPACT_ATOMS: atom_id res chain seq x y z
N MET A 1 11.17 -29.57 21.17
CA MET A 1 10.67 -29.18 19.81
C MET A 1 10.22 -27.72 19.75
N VAL A 2 9.18 -27.30 20.52
CA VAL A 2 8.74 -25.87 20.51
C VAL A 2 9.81 -24.96 21.10
N ASN A 3 10.42 -25.32 22.23
CA ASN A 3 11.47 -24.54 22.88
C ASN A 3 12.72 -24.42 21.98
N ASP A 4 13.11 -25.49 21.33
CA ASP A 4 14.25 -25.46 20.37
C ASP A 4 13.92 -24.55 19.17
N GLY A 5 12.68 -24.62 18.70
CA GLY A 5 12.19 -23.73 17.63
C GLY A 5 12.20 -22.25 18.03
N LYS A 6 11.83 -21.94 19.28
CA LYS A 6 11.91 -20.57 19.83
C LYS A 6 13.36 -20.11 19.93
N ALA A 7 14.23 -20.95 20.49
CA ALA A 7 15.67 -20.65 20.58
C ALA A 7 16.29 -20.41 19.18
N ALA A 8 15.95 -21.24 18.19
CA ALA A 8 16.38 -21.06 16.83
C ALA A 8 15.87 -19.74 16.20
N LEU A 9 14.59 -19.37 16.50
CA LEU A 9 14.02 -18.11 16.05
C LEU A 9 14.75 -16.89 16.64
N GLU A 10 15.02 -16.92 17.95
CA GLU A 10 15.80 -15.88 18.65
C GLU A 10 17.21 -15.75 18.09
N ALA A 11 17.85 -16.89 17.76
CA ALA A 11 19.14 -16.94 17.07
C ALA A 11 19.06 -16.57 15.59
N LYS A 12 17.86 -16.22 15.05
CA LYS A 12 17.60 -15.93 13.62
C LYS A 12 17.92 -17.09 12.68
N ASN A 13 18.00 -18.32 13.21
CA ASN A 13 18.10 -19.53 12.39
C ASN A 13 16.70 -19.94 11.91
N TYR A 14 16.19 -19.16 10.92
CA TYR A 14 14.82 -19.29 10.44
C TYR A 14 14.51 -20.66 9.81
N GLN A 15 15.51 -21.30 9.20
CA GLN A 15 15.30 -22.62 8.59
C GLN A 15 15.07 -23.69 9.66
N GLU A 16 15.85 -23.68 10.73
CA GLU A 16 15.70 -24.63 11.85
C GLU A 16 14.39 -24.34 12.60
N ALA A 17 14.11 -23.08 12.93
CA ALA A 17 12.88 -22.66 13.59
C ALA A 17 11.65 -23.12 12.79
N TYR A 18 11.65 -22.89 11.46
CA TYR A 18 10.59 -23.36 10.57
C TYR A 18 10.40 -24.88 10.66
N THR A 19 11.49 -25.65 10.59
CA THR A 19 11.42 -27.11 10.63
C THR A 19 10.82 -27.60 11.97
N LYS A 20 11.27 -27.04 13.11
CA LYS A 20 10.74 -27.40 14.43
C LYS A 20 9.27 -27.04 14.59
N PHE A 21 8.88 -25.81 14.19
CA PHE A 21 7.50 -25.34 14.29
C PHE A 21 6.54 -26.08 13.36
N SER A 22 6.93 -26.31 12.12
CA SER A 22 6.09 -27.01 11.15
C SER A 22 5.85 -28.47 11.55
N THR A 23 6.89 -29.16 12.07
CA THR A 23 6.74 -30.51 12.62
C THR A 23 5.77 -30.53 13.80
N TYR A 24 5.91 -29.61 14.77
CA TYR A 24 5.00 -29.49 15.91
C TYR A 24 3.54 -29.24 15.46
N LEU A 25 3.35 -28.31 14.54
CA LEU A 25 2.02 -27.96 14.01
C LEU A 25 1.37 -29.17 13.30
N THR A 26 2.14 -29.95 12.58
CA THR A 26 1.63 -31.19 11.94
C THR A 26 1.15 -32.20 13.00
N GLN A 27 1.91 -32.35 14.08
CA GLN A 27 1.56 -33.28 15.18
C GLN A 27 0.35 -32.80 15.99
N THR A 28 0.11 -31.49 16.05
CA THR A 28 -1.00 -30.86 16.81
C THR A 28 -2.17 -30.44 15.92
N ASN A 29 -2.26 -30.91 14.68
CA ASN A 29 -3.29 -30.53 13.72
C ASN A 29 -3.46 -28.99 13.59
N ASN A 30 -2.34 -28.25 13.61
CA ASN A 30 -2.30 -26.79 13.49
C ASN A 30 -3.10 -26.02 14.57
N GLN A 31 -3.21 -26.54 15.78
CA GLN A 31 -4.04 -25.92 16.82
C GLN A 31 -3.38 -24.72 17.50
N ASP A 32 -2.06 -24.59 17.47
CA ASP A 32 -1.34 -23.52 18.14
C ASP A 32 -1.15 -22.30 17.21
N SER A 33 -1.94 -21.26 17.45
CA SER A 33 -1.92 -20.02 16.66
C SER A 33 -0.64 -19.20 16.84
N VAL A 34 0.01 -19.28 18.01
CA VAL A 34 1.28 -18.59 18.30
C VAL A 34 2.39 -19.20 17.45
N ILE A 35 2.45 -20.53 17.48
CA ILE A 35 3.46 -21.28 16.72
C ILE A 35 3.18 -21.18 15.22
N ALA A 36 1.90 -21.20 14.80
CA ALA A 36 1.54 -20.99 13.41
C ALA A 36 2.02 -19.61 12.90
N TYR A 37 1.76 -18.54 13.65
CA TYR A 37 2.26 -17.21 13.29
C TYR A 37 3.79 -17.19 13.15
N ASN A 38 4.51 -17.71 14.14
CA ASN A 38 5.98 -17.75 14.10
C ASN A 38 6.50 -18.63 12.96
N CYS A 39 5.83 -19.74 12.66
CA CYS A 39 6.15 -20.59 11.51
C CYS A 39 5.97 -19.83 10.17
N GLY A 40 4.88 -19.05 10.06
CA GLY A 40 4.65 -18.16 8.90
C GLY A 40 5.76 -17.12 8.75
N VAL A 41 6.19 -16.48 9.84
CA VAL A 41 7.33 -15.56 9.84
C VAL A 41 8.61 -16.25 9.38
N CYS A 42 8.91 -17.43 9.89
CA CYS A 42 10.09 -18.20 9.48
C CYS A 42 10.03 -18.58 8.01
N ALA A 43 8.88 -19.05 7.52
CA ALA A 43 8.66 -19.41 6.12
C ALA A 43 8.87 -18.21 5.17
N ASP A 44 8.39 -17.02 5.56
CA ASP A 44 8.64 -15.77 4.83
C ASP A 44 10.14 -15.46 4.74
N LYS A 45 10.85 -15.52 5.86
CA LYS A 45 12.31 -15.27 5.91
C LYS A 45 13.13 -16.23 5.05
N ILE A 46 12.71 -17.48 4.93
CA ILE A 46 13.38 -18.50 4.09
C ILE A 46 12.78 -18.58 2.66
N LYS A 47 11.98 -17.57 2.26
CA LYS A 47 11.43 -17.45 0.91
C LYS A 47 10.55 -18.64 0.48
N LYS A 48 9.70 -19.10 1.38
CA LYS A 48 8.66 -20.10 1.14
C LYS A 48 7.27 -19.47 1.23
N PRO A 49 6.85 -18.65 0.25
CA PRO A 49 5.63 -17.84 0.37
C PRO A 49 4.35 -18.69 0.45
N ALA A 50 4.29 -19.85 -0.17
CA ALA A 50 3.12 -20.74 -0.07
C ALA A 50 2.95 -21.28 1.35
N GLU A 51 4.06 -21.66 2.00
CA GLU A 51 4.04 -22.10 3.39
C GLU A 51 3.75 -20.94 4.35
N ALA A 52 4.33 -19.76 4.09
CA ALA A 52 4.04 -18.57 4.87
C ALA A 52 2.55 -18.24 4.84
N LEU A 53 1.93 -18.27 3.65
CA LEU A 53 0.49 -18.04 3.45
C LEU A 53 -0.33 -19.01 4.30
N LYS A 54 -0.06 -20.32 4.21
CA LYS A 54 -0.73 -21.36 4.98
C LYS A 54 -0.75 -21.06 6.49
N TYR A 55 0.40 -20.69 7.04
CA TYR A 55 0.53 -20.48 8.49
C TYR A 55 -0.01 -19.13 8.95
N PHE A 56 0.08 -18.07 8.14
CA PHE A 56 -0.58 -16.81 8.43
C PHE A 56 -2.11 -16.93 8.34
N ASP A 57 -2.67 -17.77 7.45
CA ASP A 57 -4.09 -18.07 7.40
C ASP A 57 -4.59 -18.68 8.72
N ILE A 58 -3.84 -19.62 9.31
CA ILE A 58 -4.16 -20.19 10.61
C ILE A 58 -4.17 -19.10 11.70
N ALA A 59 -3.17 -18.22 11.70
CA ALA A 59 -3.09 -17.14 12.68
C ALA A 59 -4.28 -16.15 12.51
N VAL A 60 -4.67 -15.81 11.30
CA VAL A 60 -5.84 -14.96 11.00
C VAL A 60 -7.13 -15.62 11.46
N GLN A 61 -7.38 -16.89 11.11
CA GLN A 61 -8.57 -17.63 11.52
C GLN A 61 -8.72 -17.73 13.04
N LYS A 62 -7.61 -17.90 13.74
CA LYS A 62 -7.57 -17.96 15.21
C LYS A 62 -7.42 -16.59 15.88
N LYS A 63 -7.47 -15.52 15.13
CA LYS A 63 -7.37 -14.11 15.59
C LYS A 63 -6.12 -13.82 16.41
N TYR A 64 -5.03 -14.51 16.13
CA TYR A 64 -3.76 -14.26 16.82
C TYR A 64 -2.92 -13.23 16.09
N ASN A 65 -2.43 -12.22 16.83
CA ASN A 65 -1.61 -11.11 16.32
C ASN A 65 -2.14 -10.56 14.99
N LEU A 66 -3.43 -10.28 14.96
CA LEU A 66 -4.27 -10.20 13.77
C LEU A 66 -3.74 -9.24 12.72
N ALA A 67 -3.33 -8.02 13.13
CA ALA A 67 -2.78 -7.05 12.21
C ALA A 67 -1.51 -7.54 11.49
N ASN A 68 -0.56 -8.12 12.25
CA ASN A 68 0.68 -8.64 11.68
C ASN A 68 0.45 -9.94 10.88
N ALA A 69 -0.54 -10.75 11.26
CA ALA A 69 -0.93 -11.93 10.50
C ALA A 69 -1.49 -11.54 9.11
N TYR A 70 -2.35 -10.53 9.03
CA TYR A 70 -2.81 -9.98 7.75
C TYR A 70 -1.67 -9.37 6.93
N ILE A 71 -0.74 -8.66 7.56
CA ILE A 71 0.44 -8.09 6.87
C ILE A 71 1.32 -9.21 6.30
N GLY A 72 1.57 -10.27 7.08
CA GLY A 72 2.33 -11.42 6.62
C GLY A 72 1.63 -12.19 5.51
N LYS A 73 0.31 -12.44 5.65
CA LYS A 73 -0.53 -13.04 4.62
C LYS A 73 -0.46 -12.24 3.31
N ALA A 74 -0.64 -10.92 3.38
CA ALA A 74 -0.54 -10.04 2.23
C ALA A 74 0.86 -10.11 1.59
N GLY A 75 1.93 -10.12 2.39
CA GLY A 75 3.30 -10.29 1.90
C GLY A 75 3.46 -11.58 1.08
N ALA A 76 3.01 -12.71 1.64
CA ALA A 76 3.06 -14.00 0.97
C ALA A 76 2.26 -14.03 -0.34
N LEU A 77 1.05 -13.46 -0.36
CA LEU A 77 0.22 -13.37 -1.56
C LEU A 77 0.86 -12.51 -2.66
N LYS A 78 1.52 -11.41 -2.28
CA LYS A 78 2.27 -10.56 -3.20
C LYS A 78 3.43 -11.33 -3.84
N ASP A 79 4.20 -12.08 -3.05
CA ASP A 79 5.32 -12.89 -3.54
C ASP A 79 4.84 -14.02 -4.47
N LEU A 80 3.64 -14.56 -4.22
CA LEU A 80 2.95 -15.52 -5.09
C LEU A 80 2.29 -14.88 -6.32
N LYS A 81 2.32 -13.55 -6.46
CA LYS A 81 1.65 -12.78 -7.54
C LYS A 81 0.13 -12.97 -7.59
N LYS A 82 -0.48 -13.28 -6.46
CA LYS A 82 -1.93 -13.45 -6.28
C LYS A 82 -2.58 -12.10 -5.96
N ASN A 83 -2.67 -11.23 -6.96
CA ASN A 83 -3.03 -9.82 -6.77
C ASN A 83 -4.44 -9.62 -6.20
N ASP A 84 -5.44 -10.38 -6.65
CA ASP A 84 -6.82 -10.23 -6.20
C ASP A 84 -6.97 -10.65 -4.73
N GLU A 85 -6.35 -11.78 -4.34
CA GLU A 85 -6.30 -12.24 -2.95
C GLU A 85 -5.51 -11.27 -2.06
N TYR A 86 -4.42 -10.68 -2.59
CA TYR A 86 -3.64 -9.65 -1.90
C TYR A 86 -4.50 -8.44 -1.52
N VAL A 87 -5.27 -7.91 -2.48
CA VAL A 87 -6.14 -6.74 -2.27
C VAL A 87 -7.26 -7.06 -1.28
N ALA A 88 -7.92 -8.20 -1.46
CA ALA A 88 -8.96 -8.66 -0.53
C ALA A 88 -8.40 -8.78 0.90
N THR A 89 -7.21 -9.38 1.05
CA THR A 89 -6.53 -9.51 2.34
C THR A 89 -6.21 -8.16 3.00
N LEU A 90 -5.76 -7.17 2.23
CA LEU A 90 -5.50 -5.82 2.77
C LEU A 90 -6.78 -5.13 3.24
N LYS A 91 -7.86 -5.27 2.47
CA LYS A 91 -9.18 -4.73 2.82
C LYS A 91 -9.70 -5.37 4.11
N GLU A 92 -9.77 -6.70 4.16
CA GLU A 92 -10.19 -7.45 5.36
C GLU A 92 -9.31 -7.13 6.57
N GLY A 93 -8.00 -7.05 6.37
CA GLY A 93 -7.05 -6.71 7.41
C GLY A 93 -7.30 -5.33 8.00
N LEU A 94 -7.63 -4.34 7.17
CA LEU A 94 -7.92 -2.99 7.61
C LEU A 94 -9.30 -2.89 8.29
N GLU A 95 -10.30 -3.62 7.81
CA GLU A 95 -11.61 -3.73 8.46
C GLU A 95 -11.49 -4.37 9.86
N ALA A 96 -10.67 -5.42 9.99
CA ALA A 96 -10.41 -6.10 11.27
C ALA A 96 -9.49 -5.29 12.21
N ASN A 97 -8.72 -4.36 11.69
CA ASN A 97 -7.75 -3.53 12.44
C ASN A 97 -7.83 -2.06 11.99
N PRO A 98 -8.92 -1.35 12.28
CA PRO A 98 -9.09 0.05 11.86
C PRO A 98 -7.94 0.92 12.38
N GLY A 99 -7.40 1.77 11.52
CA GLY A 99 -6.30 2.68 11.85
C GLY A 99 -4.90 2.04 11.87
N ASN A 100 -4.75 0.78 11.50
CA ASN A 100 -3.42 0.19 11.35
C ASN A 100 -2.64 0.84 10.20
N LYS A 101 -1.64 1.65 10.55
CA LYS A 101 -0.85 2.46 9.61
C LYS A 101 -0.17 1.62 8.52
N THR A 102 0.28 0.42 8.84
CA THR A 102 0.96 -0.46 7.87
C THR A 102 -0.01 -1.00 6.83
N LEU A 103 -1.17 -1.51 7.26
CA LEU A 103 -2.22 -1.99 6.35
C LEU A 103 -2.76 -0.85 5.48
N THR A 104 -3.05 0.31 6.08
CA THR A 104 -3.46 1.52 5.34
C THR A 104 -2.45 1.88 4.25
N LYS A 105 -1.17 1.94 4.62
CA LYS A 105 -0.09 2.27 3.67
C LYS A 105 0.04 1.23 2.55
N LEU A 106 -0.02 -0.05 2.86
CA LEU A 106 0.08 -1.13 1.87
C LEU A 106 -1.09 -1.06 0.88
N TYR A 107 -2.31 -0.86 1.39
CA TYR A 107 -3.51 -0.79 0.57
C TYR A 107 -3.54 0.46 -0.32
N ALA A 108 -3.23 1.63 0.22
CA ALA A 108 -3.10 2.85 -0.57
C ALA A 108 -1.99 2.73 -1.62
N THR A 109 -0.82 2.14 -1.27
CA THR A 109 0.29 1.90 -2.21
C THR A 109 -0.12 0.99 -3.37
N TYR A 110 -0.95 -0.01 -3.13
CA TYR A 110 -1.46 -0.85 -4.21
C TYR A 110 -2.19 0.00 -5.25
N TYR A 111 -3.14 0.85 -4.84
CA TYR A 111 -3.88 1.70 -5.76
C TYR A 111 -3.01 2.77 -6.43
N VAL A 112 -2.03 3.34 -5.73
CA VAL A 112 -1.04 4.23 -6.37
C VAL A 112 -0.32 3.52 -7.50
N ASN A 113 0.12 2.28 -7.29
CA ASN A 113 0.79 1.50 -8.32
C ASN A 113 -0.13 1.18 -9.51
N GLN A 114 -1.41 0.85 -9.25
CA GLN A 114 -2.42 0.68 -10.32
C GLN A 114 -2.60 1.95 -11.14
N GLY A 115 -2.70 3.10 -10.48
CA GLY A 115 -2.79 4.40 -11.13
C GLY A 115 -1.57 4.70 -12.02
N ILE A 116 -0.35 4.45 -11.52
CA ILE A 116 0.89 4.62 -12.29
C ILE A 116 0.92 3.68 -13.50
N MET A 117 0.50 2.43 -13.35
CA MET A 117 0.41 1.48 -14.46
C MET A 117 -0.61 1.92 -15.51
N ALA A 118 -1.77 2.41 -15.09
CA ALA A 118 -2.81 2.94 -15.96
C ALA A 118 -2.32 4.18 -16.72
N GLN A 119 -1.63 5.11 -16.06
CA GLN A 119 -1.00 6.28 -16.72
C GLN A 119 0.00 5.85 -17.81
N LYS A 120 0.88 4.90 -17.51
CA LYS A 120 1.83 4.36 -18.49
C LYS A 120 1.13 3.72 -19.69
N ALA A 121 -0.03 3.11 -19.46
CA ALA A 121 -0.88 2.54 -20.50
C ALA A 121 -1.78 3.59 -21.21
N LYS A 122 -1.65 4.89 -20.88
CA LYS A 122 -2.47 6.00 -21.38
C LYS A 122 -3.98 5.86 -21.05
N LYS A 123 -4.33 5.08 -20.05
CA LYS A 123 -5.70 4.90 -19.54
C LYS A 123 -5.96 5.91 -18.41
N MET A 124 -6.17 7.17 -18.77
CA MET A 124 -6.18 8.28 -17.81
C MET A 124 -7.33 8.21 -16.82
N ASP A 125 -8.53 7.79 -17.25
CA ASP A 125 -9.68 7.66 -16.34
C ASP A 125 -9.45 6.54 -15.30
N ALA A 126 -8.88 5.41 -15.72
CA ALA A 126 -8.51 4.34 -14.81
C ALA A 126 -7.38 4.76 -13.83
N ALA A 127 -6.46 5.61 -14.28
CA ALA A 127 -5.41 6.17 -13.42
C ALA A 127 -6.01 7.11 -12.37
N GLU A 128 -6.92 7.98 -12.78
CA GLU A 128 -7.63 8.90 -11.90
C GLU A 128 -8.39 8.15 -10.81
N GLU A 129 -9.19 7.16 -11.21
CA GLU A 129 -9.97 6.34 -10.27
C GLU A 129 -9.05 5.64 -9.26
N ALA A 130 -7.97 5.04 -9.70
CA ALA A 130 -7.02 4.37 -8.82
C ALA A 130 -6.36 5.34 -7.82
N PHE A 131 -5.96 6.54 -8.25
CA PHE A 131 -5.41 7.53 -7.33
C PHE A 131 -6.45 8.06 -6.35
N LYS A 132 -7.73 8.23 -6.75
CA LYS A 132 -8.84 8.58 -5.86
C LYS A 132 -9.07 7.49 -4.80
N GLN A 133 -9.01 6.22 -5.18
CA GLN A 133 -9.07 5.10 -4.23
C GLN A 133 -7.92 5.16 -3.22
N ALA A 134 -6.70 5.46 -3.67
CA ALA A 134 -5.56 5.62 -2.76
C ALA A 134 -5.79 6.73 -1.72
N ILE A 135 -6.36 7.86 -2.11
CA ILE A 135 -6.70 8.97 -1.20
C ILE A 135 -7.86 8.61 -0.27
N ALA A 136 -8.86 7.87 -0.74
CA ALA A 136 -9.95 7.40 0.09
C ALA A 136 -9.46 6.50 1.24
N ILE A 137 -8.40 5.72 0.99
CA ILE A 137 -7.78 4.86 1.99
C ILE A 137 -6.82 5.65 2.89
N GLN A 138 -6.04 6.56 2.30
CA GLN A 138 -5.03 7.37 2.97
C GLN A 138 -5.07 8.81 2.43
N ALA A 139 -5.81 9.69 3.11
CA ALA A 139 -6.06 11.06 2.66
C ALA A 139 -4.79 11.91 2.47
N ASP A 140 -3.74 11.63 3.23
CA ASP A 140 -2.43 12.27 3.20
C ASP A 140 -1.40 11.53 2.30
N ASN A 141 -1.87 10.71 1.37
CA ASN A 141 -0.97 9.98 0.47
C ASN A 141 -0.30 10.92 -0.54
N VAL A 142 0.92 11.30 -0.26
CA VAL A 142 1.73 12.26 -1.04
C VAL A 142 1.79 11.90 -2.52
N ASN A 143 1.96 10.61 -2.85
CA ASN A 143 2.09 10.18 -4.24
C ASN A 143 0.76 10.28 -5.00
N ALA A 144 -0.35 9.91 -4.37
CA ALA A 144 -1.67 10.01 -4.97
C ALA A 144 -2.09 11.48 -5.17
N LEU A 145 -1.87 12.33 -4.15
CA LEU A 145 -2.14 13.76 -4.24
C LEU A 145 -1.34 14.42 -5.37
N ASN A 146 -0.03 14.15 -5.45
CA ASN A 146 0.81 14.65 -6.53
C ASN A 146 0.35 14.18 -7.92
N SER A 147 -0.03 12.90 -8.02
CA SER A 147 -0.48 12.33 -9.29
C SER A 147 -1.79 12.93 -9.77
N LEU A 148 -2.77 13.12 -8.87
CA LEU A 148 -4.04 13.77 -9.21
C LEU A 148 -3.87 15.25 -9.53
N GLY A 149 -3.09 15.98 -8.72
CA GLY A 149 -2.78 17.38 -9.01
C GLY A 149 -2.16 17.56 -10.39
N SER A 150 -1.18 16.73 -10.74
CA SER A 150 -0.53 16.77 -12.06
C SER A 150 -1.47 16.33 -13.19
N LEU A 151 -2.32 15.34 -12.94
CA LEU A 151 -3.27 14.83 -13.93
C LEU A 151 -4.32 15.89 -14.28
N TYR A 152 -4.93 16.51 -13.29
CA TYR A 152 -5.93 17.57 -13.52
C TYR A 152 -5.30 18.85 -14.08
N TYR A 153 -4.09 19.20 -13.64
CA TYR A 153 -3.33 20.28 -14.29
C TYR A 153 -3.12 20.03 -15.79
N SER A 154 -2.74 18.81 -16.16
CA SER A 154 -2.53 18.44 -17.56
C SER A 154 -3.84 18.42 -18.35
N LYS A 155 -4.94 17.96 -17.75
CA LYS A 155 -6.29 18.04 -18.35
C LYS A 155 -6.63 19.51 -18.63
N GLY A 156 -6.55 20.39 -17.64
CA GLY A 156 -6.86 21.81 -17.77
C GLY A 156 -6.00 22.51 -18.85
N ALA A 157 -4.70 22.23 -18.87
CA ALA A 157 -3.80 22.80 -19.88
C ALA A 157 -4.15 22.36 -21.33
N ASN A 158 -4.62 21.13 -21.51
CA ASN A 158 -5.06 20.64 -22.82
C ASN A 158 -6.43 21.21 -23.19
N THR A 159 -7.37 21.26 -22.27
CA THR A 159 -8.73 21.75 -22.49
C THR A 159 -8.80 23.26 -22.69
N MET A 160 -7.83 24.01 -22.13
CA MET A 160 -7.76 25.48 -22.25
C MET A 160 -7.81 25.98 -23.71
N LYS A 161 -7.34 25.18 -24.64
CA LYS A 161 -7.31 25.54 -26.09
C LYS A 161 -8.68 25.47 -26.75
N THR A 162 -9.61 24.73 -26.17
CA THR A 162 -10.91 24.43 -26.82
C THR A 162 -12.11 24.84 -25.95
N ASP A 163 -11.96 24.81 -24.63
CA ASP A 163 -13.03 25.10 -23.66
C ASP A 163 -12.42 25.69 -22.37
N VAL A 164 -12.41 27.01 -22.29
CA VAL A 164 -11.79 27.76 -21.17
C VAL A 164 -12.54 27.49 -19.86
N GLU A 165 -13.87 27.43 -19.87
CA GLU A 165 -14.64 27.23 -18.65
C GLU A 165 -14.46 25.82 -18.08
N LYS A 166 -14.41 24.81 -18.93
CA LYS A 166 -14.06 23.44 -18.52
C LYS A 166 -12.64 23.36 -17.98
N ALA A 167 -11.67 24.03 -18.64
CA ALA A 167 -10.29 24.08 -18.16
C ALA A 167 -10.18 24.70 -16.77
N LYS A 168 -10.95 25.75 -16.47
CA LYS A 168 -11.01 26.35 -15.13
C LYS A 168 -11.50 25.36 -14.07
N VAL A 169 -12.48 24.52 -14.40
CA VAL A 169 -12.95 23.46 -13.47
C VAL A 169 -11.83 22.47 -13.21
N GLU A 170 -11.14 21.99 -14.25
CA GLU A 170 -10.02 21.05 -14.12
C GLU A 170 -8.85 21.67 -13.32
N PHE A 171 -8.57 22.94 -13.50
CA PHE A 171 -7.56 23.66 -12.69
C PHE A 171 -7.95 23.81 -11.23
N LYS A 172 -9.23 24.02 -10.90
CA LYS A 172 -9.71 24.04 -9.52
C LYS A 172 -9.50 22.69 -8.83
N GLU A 173 -9.82 21.60 -9.52
CA GLU A 173 -9.54 20.24 -9.02
C GLU A 173 -8.02 20.03 -8.80
N ALA A 174 -7.19 20.43 -9.77
CA ALA A 174 -5.74 20.35 -9.60
C ALA A 174 -5.25 21.11 -8.36
N LYS A 175 -5.77 22.34 -8.17
CA LYS A 175 -5.42 23.20 -7.05
C LYS A 175 -5.75 22.53 -5.72
N GLU A 176 -6.93 21.94 -5.58
CA GLU A 176 -7.32 21.26 -4.33
C GLU A 176 -6.35 20.15 -3.92
N TYR A 177 -5.89 19.34 -4.87
CA TYR A 177 -4.93 18.28 -4.57
C TYR A 177 -3.53 18.83 -4.26
N LEU A 178 -3.10 19.87 -4.97
CA LEU A 178 -1.77 20.49 -4.77
C LEU A 178 -1.71 21.25 -3.43
N ASP A 179 -2.79 21.94 -3.04
CA ASP A 179 -2.88 22.64 -1.76
C ASP A 179 -2.84 21.66 -0.57
N LYS A 180 -3.45 20.46 -0.72
CA LYS A 180 -3.35 19.37 0.27
C LYS A 180 -1.94 18.74 0.29
N LEU A 181 -1.25 18.73 -0.84
CA LEU A 181 0.07 18.10 -0.98
C LEU A 181 1.18 18.91 -0.29
N ILE A 182 1.24 20.22 -0.53
CA ILE A 182 2.39 21.06 -0.13
C ILE A 182 2.71 20.95 1.35
N PRO A 183 1.75 21.05 2.31
CA PRO A 183 2.05 20.98 3.73
C PRO A 183 2.58 19.61 4.19
N LEU A 184 2.41 18.56 3.39
CA LEU A 184 2.91 17.21 3.68
C LEU A 184 4.37 17.01 3.26
N LEU A 185 4.93 17.93 2.49
CA LEU A 185 6.28 17.82 1.92
C LEU A 185 7.33 18.50 2.80
N SER A 186 8.53 17.90 2.84
CA SER A 186 9.68 18.42 3.54
C SER A 186 10.74 18.94 2.57
N ALA A 187 11.13 20.21 2.73
CA ALA A 187 12.20 20.83 1.93
C ALA A 187 13.58 20.19 2.19
N ASN A 188 13.75 19.52 3.33
CA ASN A 188 15.02 18.87 3.71
C ASN A 188 15.24 17.52 2.98
N LYS A 189 14.23 17.01 2.26
CA LYS A 189 14.33 15.77 1.49
C LYS A 189 14.38 16.12 0.00
N PRO A 190 15.48 15.86 -0.74
CA PRO A 190 15.64 16.33 -2.12
C PRO A 190 14.49 15.97 -3.06
N ALA A 191 13.99 14.72 -2.99
CA ALA A 191 12.87 14.28 -3.82
C ALA A 191 11.55 15.02 -3.48
N GLN A 192 11.29 15.30 -2.20
CA GLN A 192 10.11 16.04 -1.76
C GLN A 192 10.24 17.53 -2.07
N LYS A 193 11.44 18.10 -1.96
CA LYS A 193 11.71 19.47 -2.39
C LYS A 193 11.39 19.66 -3.88
N LYS A 194 11.89 18.77 -4.75
CA LYS A 194 11.56 18.81 -6.18
C LYS A 194 10.05 18.72 -6.44
N MET A 195 9.35 17.84 -5.72
CA MET A 195 7.90 17.70 -5.83
C MET A 195 7.19 18.99 -5.38
N MET A 196 7.64 19.60 -4.30
CA MET A 196 7.13 20.88 -3.80
C MET A 196 7.33 22.01 -4.81
N ASP A 197 8.51 22.12 -5.40
CA ASP A 197 8.84 23.17 -6.37
C ASP A 197 7.96 23.01 -7.63
N ASN A 198 7.76 21.78 -8.11
CA ASN A 198 6.86 21.49 -9.21
C ASN A 198 5.40 21.84 -8.86
N ALA A 199 4.93 21.47 -7.68
CA ALA A 199 3.56 21.78 -7.23
C ALA A 199 3.33 23.30 -7.15
N LYS A 200 4.29 24.07 -6.61
CA LYS A 200 4.23 25.55 -6.56
C LYS A 200 4.21 26.16 -7.96
N THR A 201 5.00 25.64 -8.89
CA THR A 201 4.99 26.11 -10.28
C THR A 201 3.63 25.90 -10.93
N MET A 202 3.01 24.73 -10.75
CA MET A 202 1.66 24.45 -11.25
C MET A 202 0.64 25.39 -10.61
N LEU A 203 0.68 25.60 -9.28
CA LEU A 203 -0.23 26.49 -8.58
C LEU A 203 -0.12 27.95 -9.08
N ASN A 204 1.08 28.46 -9.27
CA ASN A 204 1.29 29.81 -9.78
C ASN A 204 0.65 29.97 -11.18
N PHE A 205 0.77 28.97 -12.04
CA PHE A 205 0.13 28.98 -13.34
C PHE A 205 -1.40 28.93 -13.20
N ILE A 206 -1.93 27.99 -12.40
CA ILE A 206 -3.36 27.85 -12.15
C ILE A 206 -3.97 29.16 -11.64
N ASP A 207 -3.34 29.79 -10.64
CA ASP A 207 -3.83 31.04 -10.06
C ASP A 207 -3.87 32.19 -11.08
N SER A 208 -2.98 32.18 -12.10
CA SER A 208 -3.02 33.13 -13.19
C SER A 208 -4.20 32.89 -14.15
N GLN A 209 -4.66 31.65 -14.29
CA GLN A 209 -5.75 31.27 -15.18
C GLN A 209 -7.15 31.39 -14.53
N LEU A 210 -7.21 31.38 -13.19
CA LEU A 210 -8.46 31.49 -12.44
C LEU A 210 -8.87 32.94 -12.09
N LYS A 211 -8.01 33.90 -12.39
CA LYS A 211 -8.31 35.32 -12.29
C LYS A 211 -9.21 35.75 -13.43
#